data_6711b47f93fb4ef2bbf14b39aa48c9f1
#
_entry.id   6711b47f93fb4ef2bbf14b39aa48c9f1
#
_cell.length_a   1.000
_cell.length_b   1.000
_cell.length_c   1.000
_cell.angle_alpha   90.00
_cell.angle_beta   90.00
_cell.angle_gamma   90.00
#
_symmetry.space_group_name_H-M   'P 1'
#
loop_
_entity.id
_entity.type
_entity.pdbx_description
1 polymer ?
#
loop_
_entity_poly.entity_id
_entity_poly.type
_entity_poly.pdbx_seq_one_letter_code
_entity_poly.pdbx_strand_id
1 'polypeptide(L)'
;MSADTSEALWRSIATILGRLIFAGIFAMAAGFKLAGMQATADYIASAGFPIPLLLAWVAALFESLLVLAFLTGAFFSEAALLAAAYVLFLAFAFHGPAHWTGNQAEFGFFIDHFTFIAGLLFAAASGPGRCAGGSVAGFKVPWTRDHGSTGQSVPGTCG
;
A
#
# COMPACT_ATOMS: atom_id res chain seq x y z
N MET A 1 -15.07 0.57 -31.02
CA MET A 1 -14.19 0.41 -29.86
C MET A 1 -14.37 -1.02 -29.41
N SER A 2 -13.36 -1.90 -29.58
CA SER A 2 -13.48 -3.32 -29.27
C SER A 2 -13.61 -3.51 -27.75
N ALA A 3 -14.28 -4.59 -27.30
CA ALA A 3 -14.44 -4.93 -25.88
C ALA A 3 -13.08 -4.96 -25.14
N ASP A 4 -12.02 -5.45 -25.80
CA ASP A 4 -10.66 -5.50 -25.26
C ASP A 4 -10.06 -4.12 -24.92
N THR A 5 -10.37 -3.10 -25.72
CA THR A 5 -9.87 -1.73 -25.46
C THR A 5 -10.56 -1.10 -24.25
N SER A 6 -11.84 -1.37 -24.05
CA SER A 6 -12.61 -0.86 -22.91
C SER A 6 -12.17 -1.53 -21.60
N GLU A 7 -11.89 -2.84 -21.62
CA GLU A 7 -11.37 -3.56 -20.45
C GLU A 7 -9.96 -3.07 -20.04
N ALA A 8 -9.07 -2.86 -21.01
CA ALA A 8 -7.71 -2.35 -20.73
C ALA A 8 -7.77 -0.93 -20.13
N LEU A 9 -8.65 -0.07 -20.66
CA LEU A 9 -8.82 1.29 -20.14
C LEU A 9 -9.38 1.30 -18.72
N TRP A 10 -10.44 0.55 -18.47
CA TRP A 10 -11.05 0.41 -17.15
C TRP A 10 -10.02 -0.08 -16.10
N ARG A 11 -9.24 -1.10 -16.40
CA ARG A 11 -8.19 -1.62 -15.51
C ARG A 11 -7.13 -0.58 -15.19
N SER A 12 -6.70 0.20 -16.19
CA SER A 12 -5.74 1.29 -16.00
C SER A 12 -6.29 2.38 -15.10
N ILE A 13 -7.52 2.79 -15.32
CA ILE A 13 -8.19 3.82 -14.49
C ILE A 13 -8.32 3.33 -13.05
N ALA A 14 -8.80 2.11 -12.82
CA ALA A 14 -8.96 1.55 -11.49
C ALA A 14 -7.62 1.46 -10.74
N THR A 15 -6.55 1.06 -11.43
CA THR A 15 -5.21 0.99 -10.81
C THR A 15 -4.69 2.38 -10.43
N ILE A 16 -4.85 3.38 -11.31
CA ILE A 16 -4.42 4.76 -11.01
C ILE A 16 -5.22 5.33 -9.84
N LEU A 17 -6.54 5.16 -9.82
CA LEU A 17 -7.39 5.60 -8.72
C LEU A 17 -7.00 4.94 -7.41
N GLY A 18 -6.79 3.62 -7.39
CA GLY A 18 -6.34 2.91 -6.20
C GLY A 18 -5.01 3.44 -5.65
N ARG A 19 -4.04 3.71 -6.55
CA ARG A 19 -2.75 4.32 -6.19
C ARG A 19 -2.91 5.70 -5.58
N LEU A 20 -3.75 6.55 -6.18
CA LEU A 20 -4.00 7.90 -5.67
C LEU A 20 -4.71 7.87 -4.32
N ILE A 21 -5.63 6.93 -4.10
CA ILE A 21 -6.30 6.76 -2.80
C ILE A 21 -5.27 6.34 -1.74
N PHE A 22 -4.43 5.33 -1.99
CA PHE A 22 -3.39 4.93 -1.03
C PHE A 22 -2.39 6.06 -0.75
N ALA A 23 -1.91 6.73 -1.81
CA ALA A 23 -1.03 7.88 -1.65
C ALA A 23 -1.67 8.99 -0.82
N GLY A 24 -2.95 9.31 -1.06
CA GLY A 24 -3.70 10.32 -0.32
C GLY A 24 -3.86 9.97 1.16
N ILE A 25 -4.19 8.72 1.49
CA ILE A 25 -4.35 8.27 2.87
C ILE A 25 -3.02 8.36 3.62
N PHE A 26 -1.92 7.86 3.05
CA PHE A 26 -0.60 7.97 3.69
C PHE A 26 -0.09 9.41 3.74
N ALA A 27 -0.38 10.25 2.73
CA ALA A 27 -0.04 11.66 2.75
C ALA A 27 -0.77 12.40 3.89
N MET A 28 -2.06 12.09 4.10
CA MET A 28 -2.83 12.64 5.20
C MET A 28 -2.27 12.18 6.55
N ALA A 29 -1.96 10.89 6.70
CA ALA A 29 -1.39 10.33 7.92
C ALA A 29 -0.02 10.95 8.27
N ALA A 30 0.88 11.05 7.29
CA ALA A 30 2.17 11.71 7.44
C ALA A 30 2.00 13.21 7.76
N GLY A 31 1.08 13.89 7.07
CA GLY A 31 0.80 15.31 7.26
C GLY A 31 0.32 15.63 8.67
N PHE A 32 -0.61 14.83 9.23
CA PHE A 32 -1.05 14.99 10.62
C PHE A 32 0.08 14.77 11.62
N LYS A 33 0.94 13.77 11.41
CA LYS A 33 2.10 13.54 12.27
C LYS A 33 3.10 14.72 12.22
N LEU A 34 3.40 15.22 11.02
CA LEU A 34 4.32 16.34 10.86
C LEU A 34 3.75 17.65 11.44
N ALA A 35 2.43 17.87 11.34
CA ALA A 35 1.78 19.03 11.91
C ALA A 35 1.67 18.98 13.45
N GLY A 36 1.61 17.76 14.04
CA GLY A 36 1.44 17.54 15.48
C GLY A 36 2.38 16.47 16.02
N MET A 37 3.69 16.61 15.76
CA MET A 37 4.69 15.60 16.12
C MET A 37 4.69 15.24 17.60
N GLN A 38 4.55 16.24 18.49
CA GLN A 38 4.50 15.98 19.92
C GLN A 38 3.23 15.22 20.33
N ALA A 39 2.08 15.60 19.78
CA ALA A 39 0.82 14.89 20.06
C ALA A 39 0.88 13.43 19.55
N THR A 40 1.54 13.20 18.43
CA THR A 40 1.80 11.84 17.92
C THR A 40 2.72 11.06 18.88
N ALA A 41 3.77 11.69 19.39
CA ALA A 41 4.67 11.06 20.34
C ALA A 41 3.93 10.71 21.66
N ASP A 42 3.08 11.62 22.16
CA ASP A 42 2.29 11.39 23.37
C ASP A 42 1.30 10.22 23.18
N TYR A 43 0.71 10.11 22.00
CA TYR A 43 -0.17 8.98 21.64
C TYR A 43 0.60 7.65 21.60
N ILE A 44 1.80 7.63 21.02
CA ILE A 44 2.68 6.45 21.01
C ILE A 44 3.12 6.07 22.43
N ALA A 45 3.42 7.07 23.28
CA ALA A 45 3.77 6.86 24.68
C ALA A 45 2.61 6.23 25.47
N SER A 46 1.38 6.67 25.21
CA SER A 46 0.17 6.13 25.86
C SER A 46 -0.07 4.64 25.54
N ALA A 47 0.41 4.18 24.39
CA ALA A 47 0.40 2.77 24.00
C ALA A 47 1.58 1.96 24.59
N GLY A 48 2.42 2.58 25.44
CA GLY A 48 3.50 1.92 26.16
C GLY A 48 4.81 1.74 25.37
N PHE A 49 4.96 2.37 24.23
CA PHE A 49 6.19 2.25 23.42
C PHE A 49 7.31 3.14 23.99
N PRO A 50 8.55 2.64 24.00
CA PRO A 50 9.73 3.43 24.37
C PRO A 50 10.09 4.43 23.25
N ILE A 51 10.83 5.49 23.61
CA ILE A 51 11.35 6.50 22.66
C ILE A 51 10.29 7.04 21.67
N PRO A 52 9.11 7.51 22.16
CA PRO A 52 7.94 7.78 21.33
C PRO A 52 8.20 8.85 20.28
N LEU A 53 8.98 9.88 20.57
CA LEU A 53 9.31 10.95 19.62
C LEU A 53 10.10 10.42 18.42
N LEU A 54 11.06 9.53 18.65
CA LEU A 54 11.81 8.90 17.55
C LEU A 54 10.88 8.03 16.70
N LEU A 55 10.00 7.24 17.33
CA LEU A 55 9.04 6.41 16.62
C LEU A 55 8.05 7.25 15.79
N ALA A 56 7.64 8.41 16.30
CA ALA A 56 6.80 9.34 15.55
C ALA A 56 7.50 9.86 14.28
N TRP A 57 8.78 10.22 14.38
CA TRP A 57 9.58 10.64 13.22
C TRP A 57 9.78 9.50 12.21
N VAL A 58 10.09 8.29 12.68
CA VAL A 58 10.25 7.11 11.83
C VAL A 58 8.96 6.80 11.09
N ALA A 59 7.81 6.84 11.77
CA ALA A 59 6.51 6.62 11.17
C ALA A 59 6.20 7.68 10.09
N ALA A 60 6.40 8.96 10.38
CA ALA A 60 6.16 10.04 9.43
C ALA A 60 7.05 9.93 8.18
N LEU A 61 8.34 9.59 8.35
CA LEU A 61 9.27 9.37 7.26
C LEU A 61 8.84 8.15 6.41
N PHE A 62 8.51 7.04 7.07
CA PHE A 62 8.08 5.82 6.40
C PHE A 62 6.81 6.04 5.56
N GLU A 63 5.80 6.70 6.13
CA GLU A 63 4.58 7.05 5.41
C GLU A 63 4.85 7.98 4.23
N SER A 64 5.75 8.95 4.38
CA SER A 64 6.17 9.83 3.28
C SER A 64 6.83 9.06 2.13
N LEU A 65 7.66 8.05 2.44
CA LEU A 65 8.27 7.18 1.44
C LEU A 65 7.21 6.31 0.73
N LEU A 66 6.21 5.81 1.46
CA LEU A 66 5.08 5.09 0.85
C LEU A 66 4.30 5.98 -0.12
N VAL A 67 4.07 7.26 0.23
CA VAL A 67 3.42 8.23 -0.68
C VAL A 67 4.21 8.34 -1.98
N LEU A 68 5.52 8.52 -1.91
CA LEU A 68 6.38 8.61 -3.10
C LEU A 68 6.34 7.32 -3.93
N ALA A 69 6.39 6.15 -3.28
CA ALA A 69 6.32 4.87 -3.96
C ALA A 69 4.97 4.67 -4.69
N PHE A 70 3.85 5.01 -4.04
CA PHE A 70 2.53 4.91 -4.66
C PHE A 70 2.33 5.93 -5.80
N LEU A 71 2.81 7.16 -5.67
CA LEU A 71 2.70 8.17 -6.72
C LEU A 71 3.57 7.83 -7.94
N THR A 72 4.81 7.43 -7.72
CA THR A 72 5.74 7.11 -8.80
C THR A 72 5.51 5.72 -9.40
N GLY A 73 4.97 4.79 -8.61
CA GLY A 73 4.87 3.37 -8.97
C GLY A 73 6.20 2.61 -8.85
N ALA A 74 7.26 3.27 -8.36
CA ALA A 74 8.53 2.62 -8.08
C ALA A 74 8.40 1.67 -6.88
N PHE A 75 8.89 0.44 -7.01
CA PHE A 75 8.77 -0.58 -5.95
C PHE A 75 7.34 -0.75 -5.43
N PHE A 76 6.35 -0.62 -6.32
CA PHE A 76 4.94 -0.54 -5.94
C PHE A 76 4.46 -1.76 -5.16
N SER A 77 4.80 -2.97 -5.60
CA SER A 77 4.37 -4.21 -4.92
C SER A 77 5.03 -4.36 -3.55
N GLU A 78 6.31 -4.05 -3.45
CA GLU A 78 7.07 -4.08 -2.20
C GLU A 78 6.55 -3.01 -1.23
N ALA A 79 6.29 -1.80 -1.71
CA ALA A 79 5.70 -0.73 -0.91
C ALA A 79 4.30 -1.11 -0.40
N ALA A 80 3.47 -1.74 -1.23
CA ALA A 80 2.15 -2.21 -0.81
C ALA A 80 2.22 -3.32 0.25
N LEU A 81 3.18 -4.26 0.15
CA LEU A 81 3.40 -5.29 1.17
C LEU A 81 3.92 -4.68 2.47
N LEU A 82 4.88 -3.76 2.41
CA LEU A 82 5.39 -3.06 3.59
C LEU A 82 4.30 -2.23 4.25
N ALA A 83 3.47 -1.54 3.46
CA ALA A 83 2.33 -0.80 3.96
C ALA A 83 1.30 -1.73 4.64
N ALA A 84 1.01 -2.90 4.06
CA ALA A 84 0.11 -3.88 4.67
C ALA A 84 0.64 -4.38 6.01
N ALA A 85 1.94 -4.71 6.10
CA ALA A 85 2.57 -5.12 7.35
C ALA A 85 2.56 -3.99 8.40
N TYR A 86 2.81 -2.75 7.98
CA TYR A 86 2.76 -1.58 8.85
C TYR A 86 1.34 -1.33 9.39
N VAL A 87 0.32 -1.37 8.53
CA VAL A 87 -1.08 -1.19 8.93
C VAL A 87 -1.54 -2.32 9.85
N LEU A 88 -1.08 -3.56 9.61
CA LEU A 88 -1.34 -4.68 10.52
C LEU A 88 -0.74 -4.43 11.90
N PHE A 89 0.51 -3.95 11.96
CA PHE A 89 1.14 -3.57 13.21
C PHE A 89 0.32 -2.49 13.94
N LEU A 90 -0.11 -1.43 13.24
CA LEU A 90 -0.92 -0.35 13.83
C LEU A 90 -2.26 -0.86 14.36
N ALA A 91 -2.92 -1.78 13.63
CA ALA A 91 -4.19 -2.38 14.05
C ALA A 91 -4.06 -3.04 15.44
N PHE A 92 -3.03 -3.85 15.64
CA PHE A 92 -2.83 -4.53 16.93
C PHE A 92 -2.27 -3.61 18.01
N ALA A 93 -1.35 -2.70 17.65
CA ALA A 93 -0.70 -1.82 18.61
C ALA A 93 -1.64 -0.78 19.24
N PHE A 94 -2.57 -0.25 18.44
CA PHE A 94 -3.41 0.88 18.86
C PHE A 94 -4.90 0.55 18.95
N HIS A 95 -5.39 -0.44 18.22
CA HIS A 95 -6.80 -0.82 18.15
C HIS A 95 -7.04 -2.29 18.49
N GLY A 96 -6.08 -2.96 19.14
CA GLY A 96 -6.16 -4.38 19.48
C GLY A 96 -7.23 -4.70 20.53
N PRO A 97 -7.45 -6.01 20.82
CA PRO A 97 -8.53 -6.48 21.70
C PRO A 97 -8.57 -5.85 23.10
N ALA A 98 -7.42 -5.38 23.59
CA ALA A 98 -7.34 -4.72 24.90
C ALA A 98 -8.14 -3.40 24.98
N HIS A 99 -8.44 -2.77 23.82
CA HIS A 99 -9.12 -1.48 23.74
C HIS A 99 -10.63 -1.59 23.46
N TRP A 100 -11.17 -2.81 23.21
CA TRP A 100 -12.57 -2.98 22.78
C TRP A 100 -13.58 -2.92 23.91
N THR A 101 -13.17 -3.18 25.16
CA THR A 101 -14.10 -3.22 26.30
C THR A 101 -14.72 -1.85 26.55
N GLY A 102 -16.02 -1.75 26.26
CA GLY A 102 -16.79 -0.51 26.43
C GLY A 102 -16.59 0.52 25.31
N ASN A 103 -15.80 0.20 24.25
CA ASN A 103 -15.54 1.10 23.14
C ASN A 103 -15.71 0.39 21.79
N GLN A 104 -16.95 0.38 21.27
CA GLN A 104 -17.26 -0.25 19.99
C GLN A 104 -16.56 0.42 18.79
N ALA A 105 -16.18 1.71 18.91
CA ALA A 105 -15.48 2.41 17.86
C ALA A 105 -14.06 1.82 17.63
N GLU A 106 -13.37 1.41 18.68
CA GLU A 106 -12.06 0.78 18.59
C GLU A 106 -12.11 -0.57 17.82
N PHE A 107 -13.17 -1.35 18.06
CA PHE A 107 -13.40 -2.56 17.26
C PHE A 107 -13.65 -2.23 15.79
N GLY A 108 -14.41 -1.16 15.50
CA GLY A 108 -14.63 -0.66 14.15
C GLY A 108 -13.31 -0.29 13.46
N PHE A 109 -12.47 0.50 14.12
CA PHE A 109 -11.14 0.88 13.59
C PHE A 109 -10.26 -0.34 13.34
N PHE A 110 -10.28 -1.34 14.23
CA PHE A 110 -9.56 -2.59 14.01
C PHE A 110 -9.99 -3.29 12.72
N ILE A 111 -11.29 -3.45 12.47
CA ILE A 111 -11.84 -4.07 11.25
C ILE A 111 -11.50 -3.23 10.01
N ASP A 112 -11.58 -1.91 10.09
CA ASP A 112 -11.22 -1.02 8.97
C ASP A 112 -9.76 -1.21 8.53
N HIS A 113 -8.84 -1.45 9.46
CA HIS A 113 -7.46 -1.78 9.14
C HIS A 113 -7.35 -3.05 8.28
N PHE A 114 -8.13 -4.09 8.56
CA PHE A 114 -8.12 -5.32 7.75
C PHE A 114 -8.68 -5.10 6.35
N THR A 115 -9.70 -4.25 6.21
CA THR A 115 -10.20 -3.85 4.89
C THR A 115 -9.12 -3.14 4.07
N PHE A 116 -8.37 -2.25 4.72
CA PHE A 116 -7.27 -1.53 4.09
C PHE A 116 -6.11 -2.46 3.72
N ILE A 117 -5.75 -3.41 4.61
CA ILE A 117 -4.74 -4.45 4.35
C ILE A 117 -5.14 -5.31 3.15
N ALA A 118 -6.40 -5.73 3.05
CA ALA A 118 -6.87 -6.51 1.91
C ALA A 118 -6.69 -5.74 0.59
N GLY A 119 -7.03 -4.46 0.56
CA GLY A 119 -6.79 -3.59 -0.60
C GLY A 119 -5.31 -3.48 -0.98
N LEU A 120 -4.41 -3.33 0.01
CA LEU A 120 -2.96 -3.29 -0.20
C LEU A 120 -2.41 -4.62 -0.74
N LEU A 121 -2.90 -5.76 -0.26
CA LEU A 121 -2.50 -7.08 -0.76
C LEU A 121 -2.95 -7.30 -2.21
N PHE A 122 -4.18 -6.89 -2.56
CA PHE A 122 -4.63 -6.91 -3.95
C PHE A 122 -3.80 -5.98 -4.83
N ALA A 123 -3.44 -4.80 -4.35
CA ALA A 123 -2.56 -3.87 -5.06
C ALA A 123 -1.17 -4.48 -5.29
N ALA A 124 -0.58 -5.11 -4.27
CA ALA A 124 0.72 -5.78 -4.36
C ALA A 124 0.71 -6.90 -5.42
N ALA A 125 -0.38 -7.70 -5.44
CA ALA A 125 -0.53 -8.80 -6.40
C ALA A 125 -0.78 -8.32 -7.84
N SER A 126 -1.48 -7.19 -8.01
CA SER A 126 -1.81 -6.63 -9.32
C SER A 126 -0.65 -5.86 -9.96
N GLY A 127 0.28 -5.36 -9.15
CA GLY A 127 1.39 -4.52 -9.61
C GLY A 127 0.97 -3.09 -9.98
N PRO A 128 1.92 -2.25 -10.43
CA PRO A 128 1.73 -0.79 -10.64
C PRO A 128 0.85 -0.43 -11.84
N GLY A 129 0.41 -1.39 -12.63
CA GLY A 129 -0.28 -1.15 -13.89
C GLY A 129 0.67 -0.86 -15.06
N ARG A 130 0.18 -0.95 -16.28
CA ARG A 130 0.98 -0.85 -17.52
C ARG A 130 1.48 0.56 -17.85
N CYS A 131 1.04 1.61 -17.15
CA CYS A 131 1.44 2.99 -17.44
C CYS A 131 2.73 3.44 -16.75
N ALA A 132 3.33 2.63 -15.88
CA ALA A 132 4.65 2.89 -15.32
C ALA A 132 5.70 2.15 -16.15
N GLY A 133 5.92 2.61 -17.38
CA GLY A 133 6.95 2.10 -18.28
C GLY A 133 8.33 2.50 -17.79
N GLY A 134 8.88 1.72 -16.90
CA GLY A 134 10.28 1.72 -16.52
C GLY A 134 10.59 0.30 -16.09
N SER A 135 11.09 -0.51 -17.02
CA SER A 135 11.67 -1.81 -16.70
C SER A 135 12.83 -1.63 -15.74
N VAL A 136 12.56 -1.62 -14.46
CA VAL A 136 13.60 -1.84 -13.47
C VAL A 136 13.75 -3.35 -13.35
N ALA A 137 14.95 -3.82 -13.66
CA ALA A 137 15.42 -5.19 -13.82
C ALA A 137 14.60 -6.25 -13.06
N GLY A 138 14.07 -7.21 -13.85
CA GLY A 138 13.23 -8.27 -13.39
C GLY A 138 13.84 -9.12 -12.29
N PHE A 139 13.16 -9.14 -11.17
CA PHE A 139 13.20 -10.27 -10.26
C PHE A 139 12.40 -11.41 -10.92
N LYS A 140 13.10 -12.31 -11.64
CA LYS A 140 12.51 -13.54 -12.16
C LYS A 140 12.17 -14.44 -10.96
N VAL A 141 10.88 -14.61 -10.71
CA VAL A 141 10.41 -15.61 -9.74
C VAL A 141 10.68 -17.03 -10.34
N PRO A 142 11.42 -17.92 -9.65
CA PRO A 142 11.94 -19.16 -10.24
C PRO A 142 10.93 -20.30 -10.46
N TRP A 143 9.63 -20.07 -10.28
CA TRP A 143 8.64 -21.16 -10.28
C TRP A 143 7.67 -21.20 -11.48
N THR A 144 7.88 -20.39 -12.53
CA THR A 144 7.13 -20.59 -13.78
C THR A 144 7.65 -21.84 -14.47
N ARG A 145 6.98 -22.96 -14.25
CA ARG A 145 7.14 -24.20 -14.97
C ARG A 145 6.84 -23.94 -16.44
N ASP A 146 7.87 -23.99 -17.30
CA ASP A 146 7.72 -24.00 -18.74
C ASP A 146 6.89 -25.21 -19.17
N HIS A 147 5.59 -25.01 -19.36
CA HIS A 147 4.84 -25.90 -20.22
C HIS A 147 5.15 -25.49 -21.66
N GLY A 148 6.00 -26.30 -22.30
CA GLY A 148 6.33 -26.14 -23.68
C GLY A 148 5.09 -26.02 -24.54
N SER A 149 4.96 -24.90 -25.23
CA SER A 149 4.14 -24.74 -26.42
C SER A 149 4.97 -24.01 -27.46
N THR A 150 5.22 -24.77 -28.50
CA THR A 150 5.74 -24.42 -29.83
C THR A 150 5.35 -23.02 -30.29
N GLY A 151 6.37 -22.35 -30.82
CA GLY A 151 6.43 -21.02 -31.42
C GLY A 151 5.19 -20.48 -32.10
N GLN A 152 4.88 -19.26 -31.68
CA GLN A 152 4.35 -18.22 -32.58
C GLN A 152 4.77 -16.86 -32.00
N SER A 153 5.74 -16.27 -32.65
CA SER A 153 6.13 -14.87 -32.47
C SER A 153 5.04 -13.99 -33.06
N VAL A 154 4.31 -13.27 -32.17
CA VAL A 154 3.43 -12.19 -32.62
C VAL A 154 4.19 -10.87 -32.39
N PRO A 155 4.47 -10.09 -33.46
CA PRO A 155 5.10 -8.78 -33.29
C PRO A 155 4.13 -7.82 -32.64
N GLY A 156 4.51 -7.30 -31.46
CA GLY A 156 3.75 -6.26 -30.77
C GLY A 156 3.86 -4.93 -31.49
N THR A 157 2.80 -4.49 -32.10
CA THR A 157 2.64 -3.11 -32.55
C THR A 157 2.04 -2.30 -31.41
N CYS A 158 2.84 -1.37 -30.85
CA CYS A 158 2.33 -0.23 -30.10
C CYS A 158 1.76 0.79 -31.10
N GLY A 159 0.47 1.05 -31.04
CA GLY A 159 -0.20 2.15 -31.67
C GLY A 159 -1.03 2.88 -30.62
#